data_0a3ff5f3b687eaf80881565afcb19bad
#
_entry.id   0a3ff5f3b687eaf80881565afcb19bad
#
_cell.length_a   1.000
_cell.length_b   1.000
_cell.length_c   1.000
_cell.angle_alpha   90.00
_cell.angle_beta   90.00
_cell.angle_gamma   90.00
#
_symmetry.space_group_name_H-M   'P 1'
#
loop_
_entity.id
_entity.type
_entity.pdbx_description
1 polymer ?
#
loop_
_entity_poly.entity_id
_entity_poly.type
_entity_poly.pdbx_seq_one_letter_code
_entity_poly.pdbx_strand_id
1 'polypeptide(L)'
;SSAASDVYKRQEQIIRMYNDTSDSSAFNMLAVMLFLLQDYFEYGAYTNTQDIIESNGSGDILWDKTINETFTLLSNNRPYYPVLLTMKRVNDDFDFFKRLHECILTRCTEELRDADLLDLFDIMGVDISDEHIEDFGDKEYVLERIAKELNAQFNTRKQLLLKTLYAYIANSSALDDLDCFSMFGTNSFNLVWEKVCAEVMDNQLQKPIGGLRLPVPLAEQYRDMRHKKLID
;
A
#
# COMPACT_ATOMS: atom_id res chain seq x y z
N SER A 1 -16.15 9.83 -9.17
CA SER A 1 -15.05 9.68 -10.16
C SER A 1 -13.73 10.30 -9.72
N SER A 2 -13.71 11.18 -8.71
CA SER A 2 -12.48 11.76 -8.13
C SER A 2 -11.65 10.73 -7.35
N ALA A 3 -12.26 9.97 -6.47
CA ALA A 3 -11.57 9.00 -5.62
C ALA A 3 -10.82 7.90 -6.41
N ALA A 4 -11.39 7.40 -7.50
CA ALA A 4 -10.71 6.41 -8.36
C ALA A 4 -9.47 6.99 -9.06
N SER A 5 -9.50 8.28 -9.44
CA SER A 5 -8.35 8.97 -10.03
C SER A 5 -7.20 9.14 -9.02
N ASP A 6 -7.53 9.38 -7.75
CA ASP A 6 -6.53 9.57 -6.71
C ASP A 6 -5.87 8.25 -6.30
N VAL A 7 -6.64 7.15 -6.27
CA VAL A 7 -6.11 5.79 -6.07
C VAL A 7 -5.15 5.41 -7.21
N TYR A 8 -5.51 5.68 -8.47
CA TYR A 8 -4.63 5.42 -9.62
C TYR A 8 -3.32 6.21 -9.55
N LYS A 9 -3.36 7.47 -9.16
CA LYS A 9 -2.16 8.30 -9.01
C LYS A 9 -1.23 7.79 -7.90
N ARG A 10 -1.79 7.33 -6.78
CA ARG A 10 -1.02 6.74 -5.68
C ARG A 10 -0.37 5.41 -6.10
N GLN A 11 -1.11 4.54 -6.79
CA GLN A 11 -0.57 3.29 -7.33
C GLN A 11 0.59 3.55 -8.30
N GLU A 12 0.45 4.53 -9.18
CA GLU A 12 1.51 4.92 -10.12
C GLU A 12 2.75 5.45 -9.40
N GLN A 13 2.59 6.21 -8.32
CA GLN A 13 3.70 6.67 -7.48
C GLN A 13 4.43 5.50 -6.82
N ILE A 14 3.73 4.53 -6.25
CA ILE A 14 4.33 3.35 -5.61
C ILE A 14 5.08 2.50 -6.65
N ILE A 15 4.51 2.31 -7.84
CA ILE A 15 5.17 1.60 -8.94
C ILE A 15 6.44 2.33 -9.39
N ARG A 16 6.42 3.65 -9.47
CA ARG A 16 7.62 4.45 -9.76
C ARG A 16 8.69 4.28 -8.67
N MET A 17 8.30 4.34 -7.40
CA MET A 17 9.21 4.12 -6.27
C MET A 17 9.88 2.75 -6.29
N TYR A 18 9.18 1.70 -6.72
CA TYR A 18 9.74 0.37 -6.88
C TYR A 18 10.75 0.29 -8.05
N ASN A 19 10.48 1.00 -9.14
CA ASN A 19 11.32 0.97 -10.34
C ASN A 19 12.51 1.96 -10.27
N ASP A 20 12.41 3.04 -9.49
CA ASP A 20 13.41 4.11 -9.39
C ASP A 20 14.36 3.94 -8.19
N THR A 21 14.83 2.73 -7.91
CA THR A 21 15.87 2.51 -6.89
C THR A 21 17.24 3.11 -7.24
N SER A 22 17.36 3.81 -8.35
CA SER A 22 18.63 4.32 -8.87
C SER A 22 18.81 5.84 -8.89
N ASP A 23 17.76 6.63 -8.57
CA ASP A 23 17.92 8.08 -8.65
C ASP A 23 17.16 8.79 -7.49
N SER A 24 17.79 9.77 -6.89
CA SER A 24 17.54 10.54 -5.68
C SER A 24 16.15 11.21 -5.53
N SER A 25 15.07 10.53 -5.83
CA SER A 25 13.74 10.95 -5.41
C SER A 25 13.54 10.50 -3.96
N ALA A 26 13.30 11.43 -3.05
CA ALA A 26 13.05 11.13 -1.64
C ALA A 26 11.95 10.05 -1.53
N PHE A 27 12.31 8.89 -1.02
CA PHE A 27 11.38 7.79 -0.78
C PHE A 27 10.32 8.25 0.23
N ASN A 28 9.05 8.19 -0.14
CA ASN A 28 7.97 8.63 0.74
C ASN A 28 7.44 7.43 1.55
N MET A 29 8.10 7.10 2.65
CA MET A 29 7.71 6.03 3.57
C MET A 29 6.30 6.22 4.10
N LEU A 30 5.91 7.46 4.44
CA LEU A 30 4.56 7.76 4.91
C LEU A 30 3.48 7.33 3.91
N ALA A 31 3.69 7.61 2.62
CA ALA A 31 2.73 7.19 1.59
C ALA A 31 2.62 5.67 1.48
N VAL A 32 3.72 4.94 1.70
CA VAL A 32 3.76 3.47 1.73
C VAL A 32 2.99 2.93 2.92
N MET A 33 3.21 3.45 4.13
CA MET A 33 2.49 3.06 5.34
C MET A 33 0.98 3.31 5.23
N LEU A 34 0.59 4.50 4.77
CA LEU A 34 -0.81 4.86 4.57
C LEU A 34 -1.48 3.95 3.53
N PHE A 35 -0.78 3.63 2.45
CA PHE A 35 -1.29 2.70 1.44
C PHE A 35 -1.51 1.30 2.01
N LEU A 36 -0.55 0.75 2.78
CA LEU A 36 -0.65 -0.57 3.39
C LEU A 36 -1.86 -0.67 4.32
N LEU A 37 -2.06 0.32 5.19
CA LEU A 37 -3.21 0.36 6.09
C LEU A 37 -4.53 0.50 5.32
N GLN A 38 -4.61 1.37 4.32
CA GLN A 38 -5.82 1.54 3.51
C GLN A 38 -6.17 0.26 2.72
N ASP A 39 -5.17 -0.39 2.12
CA ASP A 39 -5.38 -1.66 1.40
C ASP A 39 -5.87 -2.76 2.35
N TYR A 40 -5.33 -2.81 3.57
CA TYR A 40 -5.78 -3.75 4.58
C TYR A 40 -7.25 -3.54 4.98
N PHE A 41 -7.68 -2.30 5.23
CA PHE A 41 -9.07 -2.02 5.59
C PHE A 41 -10.05 -2.28 4.44
N GLU A 42 -9.61 -2.14 3.20
CA GLU A 42 -10.47 -2.39 2.04
C GLU A 42 -10.55 -3.88 1.67
N TYR A 43 -9.45 -4.63 1.78
CA TYR A 43 -9.34 -5.99 1.24
C TYR A 43 -8.90 -7.05 2.25
N GLY A 44 -8.47 -6.68 3.45
CA GLY A 44 -7.91 -7.57 4.45
C GLY A 44 -6.43 -7.93 4.20
N ALA A 45 -5.91 -8.81 5.06
CA ALA A 45 -4.52 -9.28 4.98
C ALA A 45 -4.23 -10.01 3.66
N TYR A 46 -2.94 -10.06 3.30
CA TYR A 46 -2.49 -10.93 2.21
C TYR A 46 -2.85 -12.38 2.50
N THR A 47 -3.44 -13.08 1.55
CA THR A 47 -3.82 -14.49 1.71
C THR A 47 -3.39 -15.28 0.50
N ASN A 48 -2.69 -16.39 0.73
CA ASN A 48 -2.50 -17.45 -0.26
C ASN A 48 -3.49 -18.56 -0.02
N THR A 49 -3.97 -19.13 -1.10
CA THR A 49 -4.85 -20.29 -1.05
C THR A 49 -4.07 -21.53 -1.42
N GLN A 50 -4.19 -22.56 -0.61
CA GLN A 50 -3.63 -23.88 -0.91
C GLN A 50 -4.76 -24.86 -1.24
N ASP A 51 -4.51 -25.72 -2.22
CA ASP A 51 -5.41 -26.83 -2.53
C ASP A 51 -5.00 -28.04 -1.67
N ILE A 52 -5.86 -28.38 -0.69
CA ILE A 52 -5.65 -29.53 0.19
C ILE A 52 -6.48 -30.70 -0.34
N ILE A 53 -5.83 -31.87 -0.45
CA ILE A 53 -6.49 -33.10 -0.81
C ILE A 53 -6.82 -33.86 0.47
N GLU A 54 -8.09 -34.12 0.69
CA GLU A 54 -8.61 -34.82 1.87
C GLU A 54 -9.35 -36.12 1.44
N SER A 55 -9.35 -37.11 2.32
CA SER A 55 -10.16 -38.31 2.14
C SER A 55 -11.58 -38.07 2.67
N ASN A 56 -12.59 -38.23 1.83
CA ASN A 56 -14.00 -38.00 2.15
C ASN A 56 -14.28 -36.58 2.71
N GLY A 57 -13.55 -35.58 2.26
CA GLY A 57 -13.73 -34.18 2.65
C GLY A 57 -14.91 -33.52 1.94
N SER A 58 -15.08 -32.21 2.21
CA SER A 58 -16.20 -31.39 1.69
C SER A 58 -15.94 -30.73 0.34
N GLY A 59 -14.78 -30.97 -0.29
CA GLY A 59 -14.38 -30.35 -1.56
C GLY A 59 -14.86 -31.09 -2.81
N ASP A 60 -14.37 -30.64 -3.96
CA ASP A 60 -14.64 -31.27 -5.25
C ASP A 60 -13.96 -32.65 -5.34
N ILE A 61 -14.68 -33.66 -5.87
CA ILE A 61 -14.13 -35.02 -5.97
C ILE A 61 -13.10 -35.06 -7.13
N LEU A 62 -11.89 -35.51 -6.79
CA LEU A 62 -10.82 -35.81 -7.74
C LEU A 62 -10.97 -37.23 -8.27
N TRP A 63 -11.83 -37.42 -9.26
CA TRP A 63 -12.15 -38.77 -9.77
C TRP A 63 -10.93 -39.52 -10.29
N ASP A 64 -10.03 -38.84 -11.04
CA ASP A 64 -8.81 -39.48 -11.58
C ASP A 64 -7.93 -40.02 -10.45
N LYS A 65 -7.72 -39.25 -9.40
CA LYS A 65 -6.95 -39.68 -8.23
C LYS A 65 -7.68 -40.73 -7.44
N THR A 66 -8.98 -40.56 -7.23
CA THR A 66 -9.83 -41.55 -6.51
C THR A 66 -9.74 -42.92 -7.20
N ILE A 67 -9.87 -42.98 -8.51
CA ILE A 67 -9.84 -44.24 -9.27
C ILE A 67 -8.45 -44.88 -9.24
N ASN A 68 -7.40 -44.10 -9.32
CA ASN A 68 -6.03 -44.61 -9.46
C ASN A 68 -5.33 -44.86 -8.11
N GLU A 69 -5.67 -44.13 -7.08
CA GLU A 69 -4.95 -44.13 -5.81
C GLU A 69 -5.72 -44.72 -4.63
N THR A 70 -7.07 -44.93 -4.79
CA THR A 70 -7.89 -45.49 -3.69
C THR A 70 -8.32 -46.91 -3.96
N PHE A 71 -8.69 -47.60 -2.87
CA PHE A 71 -9.16 -48.97 -2.93
C PHE A 71 -10.58 -49.05 -3.52
N THR A 72 -10.79 -49.92 -4.52
CA THR A 72 -12.07 -50.11 -5.18
C THR A 72 -12.71 -51.43 -4.71
N LEU A 73 -13.95 -51.35 -4.24
CA LEU A 73 -14.78 -52.50 -3.98
C LEU A 73 -15.69 -52.82 -5.19
N LEU A 74 -15.88 -54.08 -5.49
CA LEU A 74 -16.83 -54.51 -6.51
C LEU A 74 -18.11 -54.98 -5.80
N SER A 75 -19.24 -54.35 -6.09
CA SER A 75 -20.55 -54.77 -5.64
C SER A 75 -21.48 -54.91 -6.85
N ASN A 76 -22.04 -56.09 -7.08
CA ASN A 76 -22.93 -56.41 -8.22
C ASN A 76 -22.29 -56.01 -9.57
N ASN A 77 -21.02 -56.28 -9.76
CA ASN A 77 -20.21 -55.94 -10.94
C ASN A 77 -20.10 -54.42 -11.21
N ARG A 78 -20.30 -53.58 -10.18
CA ARG A 78 -20.11 -52.13 -10.25
C ARG A 78 -19.02 -51.71 -9.27
N PRO A 79 -18.09 -50.82 -9.69
CA PRO A 79 -17.07 -50.31 -8.80
C PRO A 79 -17.72 -49.38 -7.77
N TYR A 80 -17.31 -49.53 -6.52
CA TYR A 80 -17.66 -48.66 -5.41
C TYR A 80 -16.39 -48.18 -4.73
N TYR A 81 -16.28 -46.89 -4.53
CA TYR A 81 -15.14 -46.22 -3.92
C TYR A 81 -15.51 -45.80 -2.48
N PRO A 82 -15.10 -46.52 -1.44
CA PRO A 82 -15.39 -46.16 -0.06
C PRO A 82 -14.63 -44.94 0.41
N VAL A 83 -13.52 -44.62 -0.26
CA VAL A 83 -12.69 -43.45 -0.01
C VAL A 83 -12.67 -42.57 -1.27
N LEU A 84 -13.21 -41.37 -1.17
CA LEU A 84 -13.21 -40.37 -2.21
C LEU A 84 -12.11 -39.34 -1.89
N LEU A 85 -11.21 -39.08 -2.80
CA LEU A 85 -10.26 -37.97 -2.69
C LEU A 85 -10.94 -36.70 -3.15
N THR A 86 -11.03 -35.74 -2.25
CA THR A 86 -11.65 -34.43 -2.49
C THR A 86 -10.61 -33.32 -2.40
N MET A 87 -10.73 -32.33 -3.24
CA MET A 87 -9.88 -31.14 -3.22
C MET A 87 -10.65 -29.96 -2.64
N LYS A 88 -10.13 -29.37 -1.59
CA LYS A 88 -10.68 -28.18 -0.97
C LYS A 88 -9.62 -27.08 -1.00
N ARG A 89 -10.05 -25.91 -1.43
CA ARG A 89 -9.21 -24.70 -1.38
C ARG A 89 -9.36 -24.07 0.00
N VAL A 90 -8.25 -23.91 0.72
CA VAL A 90 -8.21 -23.29 2.05
C VAL A 90 -7.22 -22.13 2.04
N ASN A 91 -7.49 -21.14 2.88
CA ASN A 91 -6.50 -20.09 3.14
C ASN A 91 -5.38 -20.68 4.00
N ASP A 92 -4.15 -20.38 3.63
CA ASP A 92 -2.99 -20.74 4.44
C ASP A 92 -2.78 -19.67 5.51
N ASP A 93 -3.19 -19.99 6.74
CA ASP A 93 -3.04 -19.05 7.87
C ASP A 93 -1.60 -18.93 8.36
N PHE A 94 -0.75 -19.89 8.00
CA PHE A 94 0.68 -19.89 8.31
C PHE A 94 1.55 -19.39 7.14
N ASP A 95 0.92 -18.83 6.11
CA ASP A 95 1.64 -18.28 4.97
C ASP A 95 2.61 -17.17 5.42
N PHE A 96 3.85 -17.31 4.99
CA PHE A 96 4.93 -16.36 5.26
C PHE A 96 4.54 -14.92 4.91
N PHE A 97 3.92 -14.73 3.76
CA PHE A 97 3.55 -13.39 3.27
C PHE A 97 2.39 -12.80 4.03
N LYS A 98 1.44 -13.61 4.51
CA LYS A 98 0.36 -13.17 5.38
C LYS A 98 0.94 -12.65 6.70
N ARG A 99 1.76 -13.45 7.36
CA ARG A 99 2.39 -13.10 8.65
C ARG A 99 3.29 -11.87 8.52
N LEU A 100 4.09 -11.81 7.46
CA LEU A 100 4.94 -10.65 7.16
C LEU A 100 4.12 -9.37 6.95
N HIS A 101 3.01 -9.46 6.21
CA HIS A 101 2.11 -8.34 6.01
C HIS A 101 1.49 -7.86 7.32
N GLU A 102 0.99 -8.78 8.14
CA GLU A 102 0.41 -8.51 9.46
C GLU A 102 1.43 -7.85 10.41
N CYS A 103 2.66 -8.34 10.43
CA CYS A 103 3.78 -7.75 11.19
C CYS A 103 4.07 -6.31 10.74
N ILE A 104 4.17 -6.06 9.43
CA ILE A 104 4.44 -4.72 8.89
C ILE A 104 3.28 -3.77 9.18
N LEU A 105 2.01 -4.22 9.12
CA LEU A 105 0.85 -3.40 9.44
C LEU A 105 0.86 -2.93 10.91
N THR A 106 1.19 -3.84 11.84
CA THR A 106 1.32 -3.51 13.25
C THR A 106 2.42 -2.48 13.46
N ARG A 107 3.59 -2.69 12.88
CA ARG A 107 4.72 -1.74 12.95
C ARG A 107 4.39 -0.38 12.33
N CYS A 108 3.76 -0.34 11.15
CA CYS A 108 3.29 0.91 10.55
C CYS A 108 2.33 1.66 11.46
N THR A 109 1.45 0.93 12.16
CA THR A 109 0.50 1.53 13.10
C THR A 109 1.21 2.14 14.30
N GLU A 110 2.20 1.44 14.87
CA GLU A 110 3.01 1.95 15.98
C GLU A 110 3.76 3.22 15.58
N GLU A 111 4.48 3.20 14.47
CA GLU A 111 5.23 4.34 13.96
C GLU A 111 4.33 5.56 13.68
N LEU A 112 3.16 5.35 13.08
CA LEU A 112 2.20 6.44 12.82
C LEU A 112 1.53 6.96 14.09
N ARG A 113 1.32 6.09 15.10
CA ARG A 113 0.77 6.46 16.42
C ARG A 113 1.77 7.30 17.18
N ASP A 114 3.04 6.92 17.21
CA ASP A 114 4.11 7.64 17.91
C ASP A 114 4.36 9.03 17.32
N ALA A 115 4.04 9.19 16.03
CA ALA A 115 4.12 10.46 15.33
C ALA A 115 2.80 11.28 15.35
N ASP A 116 1.77 10.86 16.09
CA ASP A 116 0.42 11.46 16.12
C ASP A 116 -0.24 11.60 14.73
N LEU A 117 0.15 10.76 13.77
CA LEU A 117 -0.34 10.84 12.39
C LEU A 117 -1.61 10.04 12.14
N LEU A 118 -1.96 9.07 12.99
CA LEU A 118 -3.20 8.31 12.84
C LEU A 118 -4.43 9.22 12.92
N ASP A 119 -4.47 10.07 13.93
CA ASP A 119 -5.57 11.03 14.13
C ASP A 119 -5.60 12.08 13.01
N LEU A 120 -4.43 12.53 12.56
CA LEU A 120 -4.33 13.52 11.48
C LEU A 120 -4.90 13.02 10.15
N PHE A 121 -4.73 11.73 9.84
CA PHE A 121 -5.21 11.11 8.60
C PHE A 121 -6.55 10.39 8.76
N ASP A 122 -7.16 10.42 9.95
CA ASP A 122 -8.40 9.71 10.29
C ASP A 122 -8.33 8.21 9.93
N ILE A 123 -7.22 7.57 10.31
CA ILE A 123 -6.94 6.16 10.03
C ILE A 123 -6.94 5.39 11.35
N MET A 124 -7.68 4.29 11.36
CA MET A 124 -7.64 3.36 12.49
C MET A 124 -6.32 2.58 12.49
N GLY A 125 -5.73 2.43 13.66
CA GLY A 125 -4.57 1.56 13.85
C GLY A 125 -4.97 0.09 13.83
N VAL A 126 -4.01 -0.77 13.50
CA VAL A 126 -4.14 -2.23 13.44
C VAL A 126 -3.04 -2.83 14.32
N ASP A 127 -3.43 -3.77 15.20
CA ASP A 127 -2.53 -4.49 16.09
C ASP A 127 -2.92 -5.98 16.02
N ILE A 128 -2.27 -6.72 15.13
CA ILE A 128 -2.65 -8.10 14.75
C ILE A 128 -1.49 -9.10 14.79
N SER A 129 -0.26 -8.63 15.02
CA SER A 129 0.91 -9.50 15.07
C SER A 129 1.86 -9.07 16.18
N ASP A 130 2.30 -10.06 16.97
CA ASP A 130 3.36 -9.88 17.98
C ASP A 130 4.76 -10.19 17.41
N GLU A 131 4.86 -10.50 16.11
CA GLU A 131 6.13 -10.87 15.46
C GLU A 131 6.92 -9.63 15.06
N HIS A 132 8.24 -9.77 15.02
CA HIS A 132 9.16 -8.74 14.55
C HIS A 132 9.68 -9.10 13.15
N ILE A 133 10.13 -8.09 12.39
CA ILE A 133 10.64 -8.30 11.02
C ILE A 133 11.85 -9.25 11.02
N GLU A 134 12.66 -9.21 12.09
CA GLU A 134 13.82 -10.06 12.30
C GLU A 134 13.46 -11.55 12.43
N ASP A 135 12.24 -11.88 12.87
CA ASP A 135 11.76 -13.26 12.98
C ASP A 135 11.57 -13.94 11.62
N PHE A 136 11.43 -13.13 10.56
CA PHE A 136 11.29 -13.62 9.18
C PHE A 136 12.62 -13.90 8.48
N GLY A 137 13.74 -13.55 9.11
CA GLY A 137 15.10 -13.72 8.62
C GLY A 137 15.79 -12.42 8.21
N ASP A 138 16.96 -12.55 7.63
CA ASP A 138 17.74 -11.39 7.19
C ASP A 138 17.01 -10.60 6.11
N LYS A 139 17.21 -9.29 6.09
CA LYS A 139 16.58 -8.36 5.14
C LYS A 139 16.72 -8.84 3.68
N GLU A 140 17.90 -9.29 3.29
CA GLU A 140 18.17 -9.77 1.94
C GLU A 140 17.35 -11.02 1.59
N TYR A 141 17.25 -11.95 2.54
CA TYR A 141 16.44 -13.15 2.40
C TYR A 141 14.94 -12.83 2.20
N VAL A 142 14.40 -11.92 3.01
CA VAL A 142 13.01 -11.49 2.91
C VAL A 142 12.74 -10.82 1.58
N LEU A 143 13.63 -9.92 1.13
CA LEU A 143 13.52 -9.25 -0.17
C LEU A 143 13.57 -10.22 -1.35
N GLU A 144 14.48 -11.20 -1.32
CA GLU A 144 14.57 -12.23 -2.37
C GLU A 144 13.28 -13.07 -2.43
N ARG A 145 12.73 -13.41 -1.26
CA ARG A 145 11.51 -14.20 -1.17
C ARG A 145 10.29 -13.44 -1.70
N ILE A 146 10.17 -12.15 -1.39
CA ILE A 146 9.12 -11.29 -1.96
C ILE A 146 9.28 -11.18 -3.48
N ALA A 147 10.50 -11.00 -3.98
CA ALA A 147 10.77 -10.92 -5.43
C ALA A 147 10.38 -12.21 -6.16
N LYS A 148 10.65 -13.37 -5.56
CA LYS A 148 10.21 -14.67 -6.10
C LYS A 148 8.69 -14.78 -6.18
N GLU A 149 8.00 -14.43 -5.09
CA GLU A 149 6.52 -14.46 -5.04
C GLU A 149 5.92 -13.47 -6.04
N LEU A 150 6.50 -12.28 -6.16
CA LEU A 150 6.05 -11.27 -7.11
C LEU A 150 6.07 -11.79 -8.57
N ASN A 151 7.08 -12.56 -8.92
CA ASN A 151 7.20 -13.15 -10.26
C ASN A 151 6.21 -14.31 -10.49
N ALA A 152 5.75 -14.96 -9.43
CA ALA A 152 4.77 -16.03 -9.49
C ALA A 152 3.32 -15.55 -9.44
N GLN A 153 3.08 -14.32 -8.97
CA GLN A 153 1.75 -13.76 -8.81
C GLN A 153 1.20 -13.19 -10.11
N PHE A 154 -0.08 -13.53 -10.40
CA PHE A 154 -0.84 -12.99 -11.52
C PHE A 154 -1.90 -11.96 -11.09
N ASN A 155 -2.23 -11.89 -9.80
CA ASN A 155 -3.19 -10.94 -9.28
C ASN A 155 -2.56 -9.57 -9.11
N THR A 156 -3.07 -8.56 -9.82
CA THR A 156 -2.53 -7.20 -9.85
C THR A 156 -2.49 -6.55 -8.46
N ARG A 157 -3.53 -6.75 -7.62
CA ARG A 157 -3.54 -6.23 -6.25
C ARG A 157 -2.41 -6.87 -5.42
N LYS A 158 -2.29 -8.21 -5.47
CA LYS A 158 -1.23 -8.92 -4.74
C LYS A 158 0.17 -8.50 -5.21
N GLN A 159 0.35 -8.30 -6.51
CA GLN A 159 1.61 -7.77 -7.04
C GLN A 159 1.91 -6.37 -6.50
N LEU A 160 0.92 -5.48 -6.46
CA LEU A 160 1.09 -4.14 -5.92
C LEU A 160 1.44 -4.19 -4.43
N LEU A 161 0.71 -5.00 -3.66
CA LEU A 161 0.97 -5.19 -2.23
C LEU A 161 2.39 -5.73 -1.97
N LEU A 162 2.82 -6.77 -2.71
CA LEU A 162 4.17 -7.31 -2.59
C LEU A 162 5.26 -6.27 -2.96
N LYS A 163 5.03 -5.46 -3.99
CA LYS A 163 5.93 -4.34 -4.33
C LYS A 163 6.01 -3.30 -3.21
N THR A 164 4.89 -3.03 -2.56
CA THR A 164 4.83 -2.08 -1.45
C THR A 164 5.54 -2.62 -0.21
N LEU A 165 5.35 -3.91 0.11
CA LEU A 165 6.08 -4.60 1.18
C LEU A 165 7.58 -4.62 0.91
N TYR A 166 7.99 -4.91 -0.34
CA TYR A 166 9.38 -4.83 -0.75
C TYR A 166 9.96 -3.44 -0.53
N ALA A 167 9.25 -2.40 -0.99
CA ALA A 167 9.69 -1.02 -0.84
C ALA A 167 9.80 -0.59 0.63
N TYR A 168 8.88 -1.01 1.49
CA TYR A 168 8.93 -0.77 2.93
C TYR A 168 10.18 -1.41 3.54
N ILE A 169 10.41 -2.70 3.33
CA ILE A 169 11.55 -3.43 3.91
C ILE A 169 12.88 -2.92 3.35
N ALA A 170 12.96 -2.64 2.05
CA ALA A 170 14.18 -2.12 1.43
C ALA A 170 14.63 -0.80 2.05
N ASN A 171 13.70 0.03 2.50
CA ASN A 171 13.96 1.35 3.06
C ASN A 171 13.76 1.43 4.59
N SER A 172 13.46 0.32 5.27
CA SER A 172 13.23 0.28 6.73
C SER A 172 14.45 0.74 7.54
N SER A 173 15.67 0.50 7.06
CA SER A 173 16.89 0.98 7.71
C SER A 173 17.04 2.51 7.72
N ALA A 174 16.31 3.23 6.88
CA ALA A 174 16.25 4.68 6.93
C ALA A 174 15.33 5.20 8.05
N LEU A 175 14.50 4.32 8.64
CA LEU A 175 13.64 4.64 9.79
C LEU A 175 14.39 4.56 11.11
N ASP A 176 15.45 3.73 11.20
CA ASP A 176 16.29 3.62 12.41
C ASP A 176 17.10 4.91 12.65
N ASP A 177 17.33 5.73 11.64
CA ASP A 177 17.77 7.11 11.76
C ASP A 177 16.56 8.02 12.02
N LEU A 178 16.05 7.99 13.25
CA LEU A 178 14.81 8.63 13.73
C LEU A 178 14.69 10.14 13.50
N ASP A 179 15.75 10.82 13.09
CA ASP A 179 15.69 12.21 12.62
C ASP A 179 14.97 12.35 11.27
N CYS A 180 14.72 11.25 10.56
CA CYS A 180 14.09 11.30 9.23
C CYS A 180 12.56 11.50 9.26
N PHE A 181 11.86 11.14 10.34
CA PHE A 181 10.40 11.33 10.41
C PHE A 181 10.00 12.81 10.43
N SER A 182 10.86 13.66 11.01
CA SER A 182 10.69 15.11 10.95
C SER A 182 10.89 15.71 9.55
N MET A 183 11.42 14.95 8.60
CA MET A 183 11.75 15.41 7.25
C MET A 183 10.71 15.04 6.18
N PHE A 184 9.64 14.33 6.52
CA PHE A 184 8.49 14.14 5.61
C PHE A 184 7.56 15.35 5.52
N GLY A 185 7.83 16.39 6.28
CA GLY A 185 7.35 17.73 5.96
C GLY A 185 8.04 18.21 4.69
N THR A 186 7.29 18.79 3.78
CA THR A 186 7.87 19.43 2.60
C THR A 186 8.98 20.38 3.05
N ASN A 187 10.18 20.28 2.49
CA ASN A 187 11.26 21.29 2.68
C ASN A 187 10.79 22.74 2.35
N SER A 188 9.56 22.87 1.92
CA SER A 188 8.91 24.08 1.46
C SER A 188 7.45 24.14 1.91
N PHE A 189 7.18 23.83 3.19
CA PHE A 189 5.82 23.97 3.76
C PHE A 189 5.26 25.38 3.52
N ASN A 190 6.10 26.40 3.54
CA ASN A 190 5.75 27.74 3.14
C ASN A 190 5.14 27.80 1.72
N LEU A 191 5.71 27.09 0.74
CA LEU A 191 5.18 27.07 -0.64
C LEU A 191 3.84 26.33 -0.73
N VAL A 192 3.66 25.24 0.04
CA VAL A 192 2.38 24.54 0.13
C VAL A 192 1.34 25.45 0.79
N TRP A 193 1.70 26.09 1.89
CA TRP A 193 0.84 27.04 2.60
C TRP A 193 0.46 28.23 1.72
N GLU A 194 1.43 28.81 1.02
CA GLU A 194 1.17 29.87 0.06
C GLU A 194 0.21 29.43 -1.05
N LYS A 195 0.38 28.21 -1.56
CA LYS A 195 -0.51 27.66 -2.60
C LYS A 195 -1.91 27.42 -2.08
N VAL A 196 -2.06 26.89 -0.86
CA VAL A 196 -3.36 26.70 -0.20
C VAL A 196 -4.02 28.05 0.06
N CYS A 197 -3.28 29.02 0.62
CA CYS A 197 -3.79 30.36 0.83
C CYS A 197 -4.18 31.05 -0.49
N ALA A 198 -3.38 30.86 -1.52
CA ALA A 198 -3.66 31.38 -2.85
C ALA A 198 -4.98 30.82 -3.43
N GLU A 199 -5.25 29.53 -3.25
CA GLU A 199 -6.47 28.87 -3.70
C GLU A 199 -7.70 29.32 -2.89
N VAL A 200 -7.57 29.32 -1.56
CA VAL A 200 -8.69 29.66 -0.65
C VAL A 200 -9.04 31.15 -0.69
N MET A 201 -8.04 32.02 -0.86
CA MET A 201 -8.20 33.49 -0.83
C MET A 201 -8.35 34.13 -2.20
N ASP A 202 -8.60 33.37 -3.26
CA ASP A 202 -8.69 33.86 -4.65
C ASP A 202 -7.46 34.69 -5.03
N ASN A 203 -6.31 33.98 -5.20
CA ASN A 203 -5.01 34.62 -5.47
C ASN A 203 -5.07 35.55 -6.69
N GLN A 204 -4.86 36.83 -6.46
CA GLN A 204 -4.84 37.87 -7.49
C GLN A 204 -3.43 38.39 -7.82
N LEU A 205 -2.36 37.79 -7.23
CA LEU A 205 -0.98 38.22 -7.39
C LEU A 205 -0.49 38.24 -8.86
N GLN A 206 -1.06 37.33 -9.67
CA GLN A 206 -0.74 37.25 -11.10
C GLN A 206 -1.51 38.26 -11.96
N LYS A 207 -2.53 38.92 -11.40
CA LYS A 207 -3.30 39.92 -12.11
C LYS A 207 -2.52 41.26 -12.11
N PRO A 208 -2.60 42.05 -13.18
CA PRO A 208 -2.05 43.38 -13.16
C PRO A 208 -2.77 44.24 -12.11
N ILE A 209 -2.06 45.17 -11.49
CA ILE A 209 -2.57 46.02 -10.40
C ILE A 209 -3.90 46.70 -10.77
N GLY A 210 -4.07 47.09 -12.02
CA GLY A 210 -5.31 47.69 -12.51
C GLY A 210 -6.53 46.75 -12.56
N GLY A 211 -6.30 45.44 -12.47
CA GLY A 211 -7.35 44.40 -12.48
C GLY A 211 -7.70 43.85 -11.09
N LEU A 212 -7.06 44.35 -10.04
CA LEU A 212 -7.31 43.94 -8.67
C LEU A 212 -8.64 44.52 -8.13
N ARG A 213 -9.40 43.71 -7.40
CA ARG A 213 -10.56 44.18 -6.62
C ARG A 213 -10.09 44.72 -5.29
N LEU A 214 -9.67 45.97 -5.28
CA LEU A 214 -9.24 46.62 -4.05
C LEU A 214 -10.43 47.32 -3.36
N PRO A 215 -10.52 47.21 -2.02
CA PRO A 215 -11.58 47.88 -1.24
C PRO A 215 -11.45 49.42 -1.27
N VAL A 216 -10.29 49.93 -1.67
CA VAL A 216 -9.97 51.35 -1.75
C VAL A 216 -9.42 51.63 -3.14
N PRO A 217 -9.76 52.77 -3.81
CA PRO A 217 -9.17 53.14 -5.09
C PRO A 217 -7.67 53.31 -4.94
N LEU A 218 -6.92 52.80 -5.95
CA LEU A 218 -5.47 52.95 -6.01
C LEU A 218 -5.09 54.44 -5.91
N ALA A 219 -4.18 54.73 -4.99
CA ALA A 219 -3.63 56.06 -4.85
C ALA A 219 -3.01 56.54 -6.18
N GLU A 220 -3.04 57.86 -6.46
CA GLU A 220 -2.58 58.45 -7.74
C GLU A 220 -1.14 58.07 -8.08
N GLN A 221 -0.30 57.92 -7.07
CA GLN A 221 1.10 57.50 -7.23
C GLN A 221 1.31 56.13 -7.86
N TYR A 222 0.28 55.26 -7.83
CA TYR A 222 0.34 53.90 -8.42
C TYR A 222 -0.43 53.80 -9.75
N ARG A 223 -0.99 54.86 -10.26
CA ARG A 223 -1.76 54.85 -11.54
C ARG A 223 -0.92 54.39 -12.73
N ASP A 224 0.35 54.76 -12.76
CA ASP A 224 1.27 54.40 -13.85
C ASP A 224 1.73 52.92 -13.76
N MET A 225 1.51 52.26 -12.61
CA MET A 225 1.87 50.85 -12.39
C MET A 225 0.75 49.87 -12.67
N ARG A 226 -0.39 50.32 -13.19
CA ARG A 226 -1.60 49.47 -13.40
C ARG A 226 -1.35 48.20 -14.24
N HIS A 227 -0.34 48.23 -15.13
CA HIS A 227 0.02 47.11 -15.99
C HIS A 227 1.06 46.18 -15.36
N LYS A 228 1.68 46.54 -14.23
CA LYS A 228 2.63 45.70 -13.52
C LYS A 228 1.91 44.71 -12.63
N LYS A 229 2.53 43.57 -12.42
CA LYS A 229 2.09 42.57 -11.43
C LYS A 229 2.59 42.98 -10.04
N LEU A 230 1.96 42.48 -8.99
CA LEU A 230 2.40 42.70 -7.60
C LEU A 230 3.74 42.01 -7.29
N ILE A 231 4.00 40.91 -7.98
CA ILE A 231 5.24 40.14 -7.86
C ILE A 231 5.74 39.89 -9.30
N ASP A 232 6.98 40.21 -9.56
CA ASP A 232 7.70 39.89 -10.81
C ASP A 232 8.25 38.47 -10.75
#